data_fb199b8f79166f3645f39fb59a95045c
#
_entry.id   fb199b8f79166f3645f39fb59a95045c
#
_cell.length_a   1.000
_cell.length_b   1.000
_cell.length_c   1.000
_cell.angle_alpha   90.00
_cell.angle_beta   90.00
_cell.angle_gamma   90.00
#
_symmetry.space_group_name_H-M   'P 1'
#
loop_
_entity.id
_entity.type
_entity.pdbx_description
1 polymer ?
#
loop_
_entity_poly.entity_id
_entity_poly.type
_entity_poly.pdbx_seq_one_letter_code
_entity_poly.pdbx_strand_id
1 'polypeptide(L)'
;MNESNQTSGLEVTDPNAYIASILNTIQDRDPLDVYGQTPDALRKRITDNPVEVLRRRPYPDRWTWTPLEIIGHLLDAEWAIGLRTRSVLCDDKPPLIGIGQDKWAATQKHNEKDPVVLVDDFSAMRAINLRFWRSIPTDQYSRVGLHNERGEESLGDMLKLYAAHDLYHLQQFDRYMEVLT
;
A
#
# COMPACT_ATOMS: atom_id res chain seq x y z
N MET A 1 24.61 9.61 -5.25
CA MET A 1 24.53 8.27 -5.87
C MET A 1 23.04 7.93 -5.87
N ASN A 2 22.43 7.95 -7.05
CA ASN A 2 21.02 7.65 -7.23
C ASN A 2 20.80 6.17 -6.96
N GLU A 3 20.23 5.83 -5.80
CA GLU A 3 19.63 4.52 -5.60
C GLU A 3 18.33 4.52 -6.42
N SER A 4 18.38 3.86 -7.57
CA SER A 4 17.20 3.63 -8.40
C SER A 4 16.17 2.89 -7.56
N ASN A 5 15.02 3.51 -7.35
CA ASN A 5 13.83 2.94 -6.73
C ASN A 5 13.36 1.76 -7.62
N GLN A 6 13.85 0.55 -7.36
CA GLN A 6 13.35 -0.66 -8.00
C GLN A 6 12.04 -1.04 -7.29
N THR A 7 10.95 -0.48 -7.78
CA THR A 7 9.62 -0.76 -7.26
C THR A 7 9.07 -2.05 -7.88
N SER A 8 8.85 -3.06 -7.05
CA SER A 8 7.93 -4.20 -7.24
C SER A 8 7.96 -4.94 -8.59
N GLY A 9 9.15 -5.16 -9.18
CA GLY A 9 9.28 -6.04 -10.36
C GLY A 9 8.78 -5.47 -11.69
N LEU A 10 8.31 -4.24 -11.73
CA LEU A 10 8.14 -3.44 -12.93
C LEU A 10 9.27 -2.40 -12.94
N GLU A 11 10.04 -2.34 -14.02
CA GLU A 11 10.96 -1.22 -14.28
C GLU A 11 10.13 0.06 -14.49
N VAL A 12 9.72 0.70 -13.39
CA VAL A 12 9.07 1.99 -13.47
C VAL A 12 10.15 3.04 -13.42
N THR A 13 10.59 3.46 -14.59
CA THR A 13 11.59 4.52 -14.75
C THR A 13 11.01 5.92 -14.52
N ASP A 14 9.68 6.06 -14.55
CA ASP A 14 8.95 7.31 -14.32
C ASP A 14 7.98 7.19 -13.13
N PRO A 15 8.25 7.87 -11.99
CA PRO A 15 7.35 7.89 -10.83
C PRO A 15 5.92 8.36 -11.15
N ASN A 16 5.75 9.29 -12.10
CA ASN A 16 4.42 9.79 -12.47
C ASN A 16 3.62 8.73 -13.25
N ALA A 17 4.26 7.98 -14.15
CA ALA A 17 3.63 6.87 -14.85
C ALA A 17 3.20 5.75 -13.88
N TYR A 18 3.99 5.50 -12.84
CA TYR A 18 3.64 4.54 -11.79
C TYR A 18 2.41 5.00 -11.00
N ILE A 19 2.39 6.24 -10.52
CA ILE A 19 1.22 6.80 -9.82
C ILE A 19 -0.02 6.78 -10.70
N ALA A 20 0.09 7.13 -11.98
CA ALA A 20 -1.02 7.05 -12.93
C ALA A 20 -1.55 5.62 -13.08
N SER A 21 -0.66 4.61 -13.14
CA SER A 21 -1.06 3.19 -13.21
C SER A 21 -1.81 2.74 -11.97
N ILE A 22 -1.38 3.19 -10.79
CA ILE A 22 -2.08 2.94 -9.52
C ILE A 22 -3.46 3.58 -9.55
N LEU A 23 -3.56 4.88 -9.84
CA LEU A 23 -4.82 5.62 -9.85
C LEU A 23 -5.84 5.06 -10.84
N ASN A 24 -5.39 4.47 -11.95
CA ASN A 24 -6.28 3.82 -12.90
C ASN A 24 -6.98 2.56 -12.33
N THR A 25 -6.51 1.98 -11.24
CA THR A 25 -7.14 0.78 -10.65
C THR A 25 -8.46 1.09 -9.94
N ILE A 26 -8.62 2.31 -9.40
CA ILE A 26 -9.80 2.64 -8.59
C ILE A 26 -11.03 2.95 -9.42
N GLN A 27 -10.84 3.52 -10.63
CA GLN A 27 -11.95 3.94 -11.51
C GLN A 27 -12.99 4.80 -10.76
N ASP A 28 -14.28 4.43 -10.83
CA ASP A 28 -15.41 5.15 -10.21
C ASP A 28 -15.76 4.60 -8.82
N ARG A 29 -14.91 3.77 -8.19
CA ARG A 29 -15.19 3.20 -6.87
C ARG A 29 -15.03 4.26 -5.78
N ASP A 30 -15.88 4.17 -4.75
CA ASP A 30 -15.68 4.96 -3.54
C ASP A 30 -14.39 4.54 -2.81
N PRO A 31 -13.46 5.48 -2.54
CA PRO A 31 -12.20 5.15 -1.89
C PRO A 31 -12.37 4.58 -0.47
N LEU A 32 -13.34 5.04 0.31
CA LEU A 32 -13.58 4.54 1.66
C LEU A 32 -14.15 3.11 1.65
N ASP A 33 -14.94 2.78 0.65
CA ASP A 33 -15.47 1.41 0.47
C ASP A 33 -14.33 0.46 0.09
N VAL A 34 -13.48 0.83 -0.88
CA VAL A 34 -12.30 0.04 -1.24
C VAL A 34 -11.41 -0.17 -0.01
N TYR A 35 -11.11 0.91 0.69
CA TYR A 35 -10.27 0.91 1.89
C TYR A 35 -10.82 -0.03 2.97
N GLY A 36 -12.15 -0.06 3.14
CA GLY A 36 -12.84 -0.94 4.09
C GLY A 36 -12.89 -2.42 3.70
N GLN A 37 -12.83 -2.74 2.40
CA GLN A 37 -12.94 -4.12 1.89
C GLN A 37 -11.59 -4.85 1.80
N THR A 38 -10.47 -4.14 1.79
CA THR A 38 -9.13 -4.72 1.61
C THR A 38 -8.78 -5.78 2.66
N PRO A 39 -9.11 -5.63 3.97
CA PRO A 39 -8.83 -6.67 4.96
C PRO A 39 -9.43 -8.03 4.62
N ASP A 40 -10.71 -8.06 4.24
CA ASP A 40 -11.39 -9.30 3.87
C ASP A 40 -10.82 -9.90 2.58
N ALA A 41 -10.47 -9.04 1.62
CA ALA A 41 -9.83 -9.46 0.38
C ALA A 41 -8.47 -10.12 0.62
N LEU A 42 -7.65 -9.60 1.55
CA LEU A 42 -6.39 -10.21 1.96
C LEU A 42 -6.60 -11.50 2.74
N ARG A 43 -7.56 -11.52 3.66
CA ARG A 43 -7.92 -12.71 4.44
C ARG A 43 -8.28 -13.87 3.52
N LYS A 44 -9.14 -13.63 2.53
CA LYS A 44 -9.49 -14.63 1.54
C LYS A 44 -8.26 -15.18 0.83
N ARG A 45 -7.36 -14.33 0.36
CA ARG A 45 -6.15 -14.73 -0.38
C ARG A 45 -5.22 -15.62 0.41
N ILE A 46 -5.00 -15.34 1.69
CA ILE A 46 -4.16 -16.19 2.52
C ILE A 46 -4.85 -17.51 2.90
N THR A 47 -6.18 -17.53 2.95
CA THR A 47 -6.95 -18.76 3.24
C THR A 47 -7.01 -19.70 2.02
N ASP A 48 -7.12 -19.12 0.83
CA ASP A 48 -7.26 -19.90 -0.42
C ASP A 48 -5.92 -20.48 -0.92
N ASN A 49 -4.79 -20.07 -0.33
CA ASN A 49 -3.46 -20.43 -0.85
C ASN A 49 -2.55 -21.04 0.22
N PRO A 50 -1.78 -22.11 -0.10
CA PRO A 50 -0.82 -22.68 0.84
C PRO A 50 0.30 -21.68 1.19
N VAL A 51 0.70 -21.68 2.47
CA VAL A 51 1.74 -20.75 2.97
C VAL A 51 3.07 -20.93 2.23
N GLU A 52 3.43 -22.14 1.82
CA GLU A 52 4.64 -22.43 1.06
C GLU A 52 4.64 -21.75 -0.31
N VAL A 53 3.48 -21.58 -0.93
CA VAL A 53 3.33 -20.87 -2.20
C VAL A 53 3.40 -19.36 -1.95
N LEU A 54 2.78 -18.85 -0.87
CA LEU A 54 2.81 -17.44 -0.50
C LEU A 54 4.23 -16.92 -0.23
N ARG A 55 5.17 -17.82 0.13
CA ARG A 55 6.57 -17.50 0.41
C ARG A 55 7.48 -17.53 -0.83
N ARG A 56 6.98 -17.96 -1.98
CA ARG A 56 7.78 -18.10 -3.20
C ARG A 56 7.83 -16.80 -3.99
N ARG A 57 8.98 -16.54 -4.62
CA ARG A 57 9.12 -15.43 -5.58
C ARG A 57 8.60 -15.87 -6.95
N PRO A 58 7.69 -15.10 -7.58
CA PRO A 58 7.11 -15.49 -8.86
C PRO A 58 8.13 -15.46 -10.01
N TYR A 59 9.15 -14.60 -9.91
CA TYR A 59 10.18 -14.43 -10.94
C TYR A 59 11.57 -14.52 -10.32
N PRO A 60 12.20 -15.72 -10.31
CA PRO A 60 13.48 -15.93 -9.62
C PRO A 60 14.65 -15.18 -10.28
N ASP A 61 14.55 -14.88 -11.58
CA ASP A 61 15.63 -14.23 -12.37
C ASP A 61 15.70 -12.72 -12.16
N ARG A 62 14.76 -12.12 -11.43
CA ARG A 62 14.72 -10.70 -11.12
C ARG A 62 14.18 -10.46 -9.71
N TRP A 63 14.59 -9.35 -9.12
CA TRP A 63 14.05 -8.96 -7.82
C TRP A 63 12.54 -8.71 -7.92
N THR A 64 11.77 -9.44 -7.11
CA THR A 64 10.33 -9.23 -6.94
C THR A 64 9.95 -9.53 -5.50
N TRP A 65 8.86 -8.98 -5.01
CA TRP A 65 8.29 -9.40 -3.74
C TRP A 65 7.66 -10.79 -3.83
N THR A 66 7.54 -11.45 -2.68
CA THR A 66 6.63 -12.60 -2.53
C THR A 66 5.22 -12.09 -2.23
N PRO A 67 4.17 -12.93 -2.38
CA PRO A 67 2.83 -12.59 -1.90
C PRO A 67 2.78 -12.12 -0.44
N LEU A 68 3.57 -12.71 0.47
CA LEU A 68 3.65 -12.25 1.87
C LEU A 68 4.34 -10.90 2.02
N GLU A 69 5.36 -10.62 1.23
CA GLU A 69 6.02 -9.30 1.24
C GLU A 69 5.07 -8.20 0.73
N ILE A 70 4.15 -8.49 -0.20
CA ILE A 70 3.08 -7.57 -0.60
C ILE A 70 2.17 -7.23 0.59
N ILE A 71 1.74 -8.23 1.35
CA ILE A 71 0.88 -8.00 2.54
C ILE A 71 1.63 -7.19 3.60
N GLY A 72 2.90 -7.53 3.85
CA GLY A 72 3.75 -6.79 4.78
C GLY A 72 3.96 -5.33 4.35
N HIS A 73 4.13 -5.09 3.03
CA HIS A 73 4.20 -3.74 2.49
C HIS A 73 2.91 -2.95 2.70
N LEU A 74 1.75 -3.56 2.51
CA LEU A 74 0.47 -2.92 2.80
C LEU A 74 0.33 -2.55 4.29
N LEU A 75 0.80 -3.40 5.20
CA LEU A 75 0.86 -3.08 6.64
C LEU A 75 1.80 -1.90 6.91
N ASP A 76 2.99 -1.89 6.30
CA ASP A 76 3.94 -0.78 6.44
C ASP A 76 3.35 0.54 5.90
N ALA A 77 2.61 0.46 4.79
CA ALA A 77 1.91 1.60 4.23
C ALA A 77 0.88 2.18 5.21
N GLU A 78 0.15 1.36 5.96
CA GLU A 78 -0.83 1.84 6.96
C GLU A 78 -0.18 2.70 8.05
N TRP A 79 1.03 2.38 8.49
CA TRP A 79 1.78 3.21 9.43
C TRP A 79 2.08 4.59 8.83
N ALA A 80 2.61 4.63 7.61
CA ALA A 80 2.93 5.88 6.94
C ALA A 80 1.68 6.71 6.64
N ILE A 81 0.62 6.07 6.14
CA ILE A 81 -0.68 6.68 5.85
C ILE A 81 -1.28 7.31 7.11
N GLY A 82 -1.30 6.55 8.20
CA GLY A 82 -1.85 7.01 9.46
C GLY A 82 -1.14 8.26 10.01
N LEU A 83 0.19 8.30 9.92
CA LEU A 83 0.97 9.47 10.31
C LEU A 83 0.71 10.66 9.37
N ARG A 84 0.86 10.45 8.05
CA ARG A 84 0.70 11.52 7.04
C ARG A 84 -0.67 12.19 7.12
N THR A 85 -1.73 11.38 7.18
CA THR A 85 -3.11 11.89 7.23
C THR A 85 -3.35 12.77 8.46
N ARG A 86 -2.82 12.34 9.63
CA ARG A 86 -2.94 13.12 10.86
C ARG A 86 -2.13 14.41 10.79
N SER A 87 -0.90 14.34 10.27
CA SER A 87 -0.07 15.53 10.09
C SER A 87 -0.74 16.56 9.18
N VAL A 88 -1.29 16.15 8.03
CA VAL A 88 -1.97 17.08 7.11
C VAL A 88 -3.23 17.67 7.72
N LEU A 89 -3.96 16.91 8.54
CA LEU A 89 -5.14 17.45 9.22
C LEU A 89 -4.78 18.47 10.31
N CYS A 90 -3.68 18.24 11.04
CA CYS A 90 -3.35 19.00 12.23
C CYS A 90 -2.38 20.18 11.96
N ASP A 91 -1.48 20.04 10.98
CA ASP A 91 -0.40 21.00 10.72
C ASP A 91 -0.62 21.76 9.41
N ASP A 92 0.10 22.86 9.22
CA ASP A 92 0.08 23.63 7.98
C ASP A 92 1.16 23.13 7.02
N LYS A 93 0.72 22.52 5.90
CA LYS A 93 1.57 21.95 4.83
C LYS A 93 2.75 21.13 5.36
N PRO A 94 2.52 20.09 6.20
CA PRO A 94 3.60 19.30 6.76
C PRO A 94 4.35 18.50 5.69
N PRO A 95 5.63 18.16 5.91
CA PRO A 95 6.36 17.25 5.05
C PRO A 95 5.78 15.83 5.17
N LEU A 96 5.56 15.17 4.03
CA LEU A 96 5.13 13.78 3.96
C LEU A 96 6.35 12.87 3.74
N ILE A 97 6.73 12.15 4.80
CA ILE A 97 7.93 11.31 4.78
C ILE A 97 7.69 10.08 3.90
N GLY A 98 8.57 9.86 2.91
CA GLY A 98 8.63 8.64 2.12
C GLY A 98 9.17 7.45 2.93
N ILE A 99 8.80 6.24 2.56
CA ILE A 99 9.35 5.00 3.14
C ILE A 99 10.11 4.23 2.07
N GLY A 100 11.26 3.65 2.46
CA GLY A 100 12.03 2.76 1.61
C GLY A 100 11.41 1.36 1.63
N GLN A 101 10.38 1.15 0.83
CA GLN A 101 9.51 -0.03 0.89
C GLN A 101 10.26 -1.37 0.78
N ASP A 102 11.23 -1.50 -0.14
CA ASP A 102 12.01 -2.73 -0.31
C ASP A 102 12.88 -3.01 0.92
N LYS A 103 13.52 -1.97 1.44
CA LYS A 103 14.33 -2.06 2.66
C LYS A 103 13.48 -2.45 3.86
N TRP A 104 12.27 -1.90 3.97
CA TRP A 104 11.35 -2.21 5.07
C TRP A 104 10.90 -3.66 4.99
N ALA A 105 10.44 -4.12 3.81
CA ALA A 105 10.01 -5.50 3.60
C ALA A 105 11.13 -6.51 3.94
N ALA A 106 12.36 -6.25 3.47
CA ALA A 106 13.50 -7.11 3.71
C ALA A 106 13.96 -7.09 5.18
N THR A 107 14.08 -5.89 5.80
CA THR A 107 14.57 -5.75 7.18
C THR A 107 13.61 -6.32 8.20
N GLN A 108 12.30 -6.15 7.99
CA GLN A 108 11.24 -6.70 8.85
C GLN A 108 10.96 -8.17 8.58
N LYS A 109 11.57 -8.76 7.54
CA LYS A 109 11.45 -10.18 7.17
C LYS A 109 9.99 -10.61 6.97
N HIS A 110 9.23 -9.81 6.24
CA HIS A 110 7.80 -10.09 6.04
C HIS A 110 7.54 -11.48 5.46
N ASN A 111 8.45 -12.00 4.62
CA ASN A 111 8.34 -13.35 4.06
C ASN A 111 8.47 -14.49 5.10
N GLU A 112 9.02 -14.21 6.29
CA GLU A 112 9.17 -15.21 7.36
C GLU A 112 8.00 -15.17 8.35
N LYS A 113 7.16 -14.14 8.32
CA LYS A 113 6.04 -13.96 9.26
C LYS A 113 4.89 -14.93 8.98
N ASP A 114 4.07 -15.15 9.99
CA ASP A 114 2.81 -15.88 9.83
C ASP A 114 1.82 -15.03 9.02
N PRO A 115 1.23 -15.56 7.93
CA PRO A 115 0.32 -14.81 7.07
C PRO A 115 -0.95 -14.34 7.81
N VAL A 116 -1.45 -15.12 8.76
CA VAL A 116 -2.63 -14.75 9.55
C VAL A 116 -2.32 -13.55 10.43
N VAL A 117 -1.16 -13.57 11.11
CA VAL A 117 -0.71 -12.45 11.95
C VAL A 117 -0.50 -11.18 11.13
N LEU A 118 0.11 -11.29 9.93
CA LEU A 118 0.27 -10.13 9.03
C LEU A 118 -1.06 -9.50 8.64
N VAL A 119 -2.06 -10.32 8.29
CA VAL A 119 -3.38 -9.81 7.91
C VAL A 119 -4.15 -9.28 9.13
N ASP A 120 -3.98 -9.86 10.32
CA ASP A 120 -4.58 -9.37 11.56
C ASP A 120 -4.02 -8.00 11.92
N ASP A 121 -2.70 -7.82 11.89
CA ASP A 121 -2.02 -6.55 12.15
C ASP A 121 -2.45 -5.47 11.14
N PHE A 122 -2.47 -5.81 9.84
CA PHE A 122 -2.98 -4.93 8.81
C PHE A 122 -4.44 -4.51 9.08
N SER A 123 -5.29 -5.47 9.40
CA SER A 123 -6.72 -5.24 9.64
C SER A 123 -6.95 -4.32 10.85
N ALA A 124 -6.16 -4.49 11.91
CA ALA A 124 -6.22 -3.66 13.11
C ALA A 124 -5.82 -2.20 12.79
N MET A 125 -4.70 -2.00 12.08
CA MET A 125 -4.24 -0.68 11.66
C MET A 125 -5.24 -0.03 10.69
N ARG A 126 -5.75 -0.77 9.71
CA ARG A 126 -6.75 -0.32 8.77
C ARG A 126 -8.03 0.13 9.46
N ALA A 127 -8.51 -0.62 10.44
CA ALA A 127 -9.71 -0.25 11.20
C ALA A 127 -9.54 1.08 11.96
N ILE A 128 -8.34 1.35 12.51
CA ILE A 128 -8.01 2.62 13.16
C ILE A 128 -8.00 3.76 12.13
N ASN A 129 -7.31 3.58 11.01
CA ASN A 129 -7.17 4.60 9.97
C ASN A 129 -8.51 4.87 9.26
N LEU A 130 -9.31 3.83 8.99
CA LEU A 130 -10.63 3.99 8.37
C LEU A 130 -11.60 4.80 9.25
N ARG A 131 -11.61 4.54 10.57
CA ARG A 131 -12.40 5.37 11.49
C ARG A 131 -11.94 6.81 11.50
N PHE A 132 -10.62 7.04 11.42
CA PHE A 132 -10.06 8.39 11.35
C PHE A 132 -10.48 9.09 10.05
N TRP A 133 -10.33 8.44 8.88
CA TRP A 133 -10.79 8.99 7.60
C TRP A 133 -12.25 9.39 7.62
N ARG A 134 -13.12 8.53 8.17
CA ARG A 134 -14.57 8.80 8.29
C ARG A 134 -14.92 9.94 9.26
N SER A 135 -14.00 10.30 10.15
CA SER A 135 -14.18 11.42 11.08
C SER A 135 -13.73 12.77 10.54
N ILE A 136 -13.02 12.81 9.41
CA ILE A 136 -12.54 14.05 8.80
C ILE A 136 -13.71 14.80 8.16
N PRO A 137 -13.96 16.07 8.55
CA PRO A 137 -14.99 16.90 7.90
C PRO A 137 -14.67 17.09 6.41
N THR A 138 -15.71 17.16 5.58
CA THR A 138 -15.57 17.22 4.11
C THR A 138 -14.80 18.46 3.64
N ASP A 139 -14.94 19.58 4.32
CA ASP A 139 -14.23 20.84 4.04
C ASP A 139 -12.72 20.76 4.33
N GLN A 140 -12.27 19.77 5.10
CA GLN A 140 -10.85 19.54 5.40
C GLN A 140 -10.12 18.72 4.33
N TYR A 141 -10.83 18.10 3.41
CA TYR A 141 -10.22 17.25 2.38
C TYR A 141 -9.33 18.01 1.38
N SER A 142 -9.45 19.34 1.32
CA SER A 142 -8.57 20.22 0.53
C SER A 142 -7.25 20.59 1.22
N ARG A 143 -7.05 20.23 2.50
CA ARG A 143 -5.79 20.46 3.19
C ARG A 143 -4.68 19.65 2.54
N VAL A 144 -3.47 20.22 2.43
CA VAL A 144 -2.35 19.63 1.69
C VAL A 144 -1.14 19.39 2.59
N GLY A 145 -0.37 18.34 2.26
CA GLY A 145 0.99 18.13 2.74
C GLY A 145 1.98 18.17 1.58
N LEU A 146 3.28 18.22 1.88
CA LEU A 146 4.37 18.33 0.91
C LEU A 146 5.12 17.01 0.81
N HIS A 147 4.85 16.22 -0.23
CA HIS A 147 5.60 15.00 -0.49
C HIS A 147 6.93 15.34 -1.19
N ASN A 148 8.03 14.77 -0.72
CA ASN A 148 9.38 15.06 -1.22
C ASN A 148 9.58 14.74 -2.71
N GLU A 149 8.81 13.84 -3.28
CA GLU A 149 8.91 13.41 -4.69
C GLU A 149 7.73 13.87 -5.55
N ARG A 150 6.54 14.06 -4.96
CA ARG A 150 5.30 14.31 -5.69
C ARG A 150 4.73 15.71 -5.51
N GLY A 151 5.31 16.49 -4.60
CA GLY A 151 4.85 17.87 -4.33
C GLY A 151 3.63 17.92 -3.40
N GLU A 152 2.73 18.88 -3.62
CA GLU A 152 1.52 19.04 -2.82
C GLU A 152 0.54 17.88 -3.06
N GLU A 153 0.07 17.27 -1.97
CA GLU A 153 -0.96 16.24 -1.99
C GLU A 153 -2.07 16.61 -1.00
N SER A 154 -3.29 16.72 -1.50
CA SER A 154 -4.45 16.95 -0.63
C SER A 154 -4.87 15.67 0.10
N LEU A 155 -5.61 15.80 1.22
CA LEU A 155 -6.20 14.65 1.90
C LEU A 155 -7.12 13.85 0.95
N GLY A 156 -7.84 14.53 0.05
CA GLY A 156 -8.67 13.86 -0.95
C GLY A 156 -7.86 13.03 -1.94
N ASP A 157 -6.76 13.60 -2.47
CA ASP A 157 -5.84 12.88 -3.37
C ASP A 157 -5.16 11.71 -2.65
N MET A 158 -4.73 11.93 -1.41
CA MET A 158 -4.14 10.87 -0.57
C MET A 158 -5.10 9.70 -0.36
N LEU A 159 -6.36 9.96 0.00
CA LEU A 159 -7.35 8.90 0.19
C LEU A 159 -7.58 8.10 -1.10
N LYS A 160 -7.74 8.80 -2.23
CA LYS A 160 -7.91 8.16 -3.53
C LYS A 160 -6.70 7.32 -3.93
N LEU A 161 -5.50 7.87 -3.74
CA LEU A 161 -4.24 7.18 -4.04
C LEU A 161 -4.07 5.93 -3.19
N TYR A 162 -4.36 6.00 -1.89
CA TYR A 162 -4.18 4.86 -0.99
C TYR A 162 -5.18 3.73 -1.26
N ALA A 163 -6.43 4.06 -1.58
CA ALA A 163 -7.41 3.06 -1.99
C ALA A 163 -7.02 2.41 -3.34
N ALA A 164 -6.54 3.20 -4.28
CA ALA A 164 -6.03 2.71 -5.56
C ALA A 164 -4.80 1.81 -5.39
N HIS A 165 -3.90 2.16 -4.47
CA HIS A 165 -2.71 1.38 -4.10
C HIS A 165 -3.07 -0.01 -3.54
N ASP A 166 -4.10 -0.10 -2.71
CA ASP A 166 -4.61 -1.39 -2.26
C ASP A 166 -5.04 -2.27 -3.44
N LEU A 167 -5.86 -1.73 -4.34
CA LEU A 167 -6.34 -2.47 -5.51
C LEU A 167 -5.18 -2.91 -6.41
N TYR A 168 -4.19 -2.04 -6.61
CA TYR A 168 -3.00 -2.35 -7.38
C TYR A 168 -2.24 -3.55 -6.79
N HIS A 169 -2.04 -3.58 -5.48
CA HIS A 169 -1.34 -4.67 -4.80
C HIS A 169 -2.17 -5.94 -4.69
N LEU A 170 -3.49 -5.86 -4.57
CA LEU A 170 -4.37 -7.04 -4.68
C LEU A 170 -4.27 -7.67 -6.07
N GLN A 171 -4.28 -6.87 -7.14
CA GLN A 171 -4.07 -7.35 -8.50
C GLN A 171 -2.65 -7.91 -8.71
N GLN A 172 -1.63 -7.28 -8.11
CA GLN A 172 -0.26 -7.79 -8.16
C GLN A 172 -0.17 -9.17 -7.47
N PHE A 173 -0.79 -9.31 -6.31
CA PHE A 173 -0.88 -10.59 -5.60
C PHE A 173 -1.51 -11.67 -6.50
N ASP A 174 -2.65 -11.38 -7.12
CA ASP A 174 -3.35 -12.33 -7.99
C ASP A 174 -2.49 -12.75 -9.19
N ARG A 175 -1.85 -11.80 -9.88
CA ARG A 175 -0.90 -12.13 -10.96
C ARG A 175 0.27 -12.98 -10.49
N TYR A 176 0.76 -12.79 -9.27
CA TYR A 176 1.83 -13.60 -8.71
C TYR A 176 1.36 -15.03 -8.44
N MET A 177 0.14 -15.19 -7.94
CA MET A 177 -0.44 -16.50 -7.73
C MET A 177 -0.65 -17.28 -9.05
N GLU A 178 -1.09 -16.60 -10.12
CA GLU A 178 -1.20 -17.24 -11.46
C GLU A 178 0.13 -17.79 -11.98
N VAL A 179 1.27 -17.18 -11.62
CA VAL A 179 2.60 -17.67 -12.00
C VAL A 179 3.09 -18.80 -11.08
N LEU A 180 2.67 -18.81 -9.83
CA LEU A 180 3.18 -19.72 -8.80
C LEU A 180 2.39 -21.03 -8.71
N THR A 181 1.16 -21.07 -9.22
CA THR A 181 0.24 -22.22 -9.19
C THR A 181 0.00 -22.80 -10.57
#